data_e95108cb9842dbb0055e0710c9d7d78f
#
_entry.id   e95108cb9842dbb0055e0710c9d7d78f
#
_cell.length_a   1.000
_cell.length_b   1.000
_cell.length_c   1.000
_cell.angle_alpha   90.00
_cell.angle_beta   90.00
_cell.angle_gamma   90.00
#
_symmetry.space_group_name_H-M   'P 1'
#
loop_
_entity.id
_entity.type
_entity.pdbx_description
1 polymer ?
#
loop_
_entity_poly.entity_id
_entity_poly.type
_entity_poly.pdbx_seq_one_letter_code
_entity_poly.pdbx_strand_id
1 'polypeptide(L)'
;MRRTPATLAGQTLRGRDAGFLSLELLVVATVLILVALLVVGWGRLSYSRGSVEKAAAAAARAATVTSSPAAAVVAARHTAQADLSAAGISCARFTVSVDTAAFRPGGQVTVTVRCTARLGDVALAGFPGSKTLTGSSVSPLERLRDLGSAGGTP
;
A
#
# COMPACT_ATOMS: atom_id res chain seq x y z
N MET A 1 -71.14 -21.80 -44.43
CA MET A 1 -70.15 -21.57 -43.31
C MET A 1 -68.76 -21.70 -43.92
N ARG A 2 -68.11 -20.59 -44.24
CA ARG A 2 -66.74 -20.53 -44.76
C ARG A 2 -65.82 -20.06 -43.61
N ARG A 3 -64.87 -20.91 -43.17
CA ARG A 3 -63.82 -20.54 -42.23
C ARG A 3 -62.65 -20.02 -43.02
N THR A 4 -62.31 -18.78 -42.84
CA THR A 4 -61.05 -18.13 -43.29
C THR A 4 -59.85 -18.59 -42.44
N PRO A 5 -58.73 -19.01 -43.03
CA PRO A 5 -57.54 -19.29 -42.31
C PRO A 5 -56.85 -17.96 -41.97
N ALA A 6 -56.52 -17.73 -40.67
CA ALA A 6 -55.72 -16.62 -40.21
C ALA A 6 -54.26 -16.83 -40.67
N THR A 7 -53.78 -15.82 -41.37
CA THR A 7 -52.42 -15.72 -41.89
C THR A 7 -51.40 -15.52 -40.71
N LEU A 8 -50.55 -16.51 -40.48
CA LEU A 8 -49.35 -16.38 -39.62
C LEU A 8 -48.25 -15.66 -40.42
N ALA A 9 -48.28 -14.36 -40.41
CA ALA A 9 -47.18 -13.54 -40.91
C ALA A 9 -46.68 -12.66 -39.77
N GLY A 10 -45.54 -12.99 -39.17
CA GLY A 10 -44.95 -12.10 -38.18
C GLY A 10 -43.94 -12.71 -37.21
N GLN A 11 -43.02 -13.57 -37.67
CA GLN A 11 -41.93 -14.03 -36.79
C GLN A 11 -40.60 -14.26 -37.52
N THR A 12 -40.11 -13.33 -38.31
CA THR A 12 -38.79 -13.51 -38.96
C THR A 12 -37.84 -12.32 -38.84
N LEU A 13 -38.05 -11.39 -37.90
CA LEU A 13 -37.14 -10.25 -37.74
C LEU A 13 -36.36 -10.24 -36.42
N ARG A 14 -36.45 -11.29 -35.59
CA ARG A 14 -35.80 -11.31 -34.26
C ARG A 14 -34.40 -11.94 -34.21
N GLY A 15 -33.88 -12.44 -35.35
CA GLY A 15 -32.65 -13.22 -35.37
C GLY A 15 -31.35 -12.45 -35.69
N ARG A 16 -31.45 -11.23 -36.25
CA ARG A 16 -30.27 -10.48 -36.72
C ARG A 16 -29.71 -9.50 -35.68
N ASP A 17 -30.56 -8.98 -34.80
CA ASP A 17 -30.14 -7.99 -33.78
C ASP A 17 -29.57 -8.65 -32.56
N ALA A 18 -29.90 -9.89 -32.26
CA ALA A 18 -29.36 -10.62 -31.10
C ALA A 18 -27.86 -10.92 -31.20
N GLY A 19 -27.34 -11.12 -32.42
CA GLY A 19 -25.90 -11.38 -32.61
C GLY A 19 -25.04 -10.13 -32.50
N PHE A 20 -25.55 -8.98 -32.92
CA PHE A 20 -24.85 -7.71 -32.87
C PHE A 20 -24.76 -7.20 -31.43
N LEU A 21 -25.84 -7.27 -30.65
CA LEU A 21 -25.89 -6.94 -29.24
C LEU A 21 -24.97 -7.84 -28.40
N SER A 22 -24.79 -9.10 -28.77
CA SER A 22 -23.88 -10.02 -28.10
C SER A 22 -22.42 -9.66 -28.30
N LEU A 23 -22.02 -9.23 -29.50
CA LEU A 23 -20.66 -8.80 -29.80
C LEU A 23 -20.31 -7.48 -29.07
N GLU A 24 -21.25 -6.52 -29.11
CA GLU A 24 -21.08 -5.24 -28.42
C GLU A 24 -20.93 -5.42 -26.91
N LEU A 25 -21.77 -6.28 -26.32
CA LEU A 25 -21.71 -6.59 -24.88
C LEU A 25 -20.39 -7.26 -24.51
N LEU A 26 -19.84 -8.11 -25.36
CA LEU A 26 -18.54 -8.77 -25.15
C LEU A 26 -17.40 -7.75 -25.16
N VAL A 27 -17.41 -6.80 -26.08
CA VAL A 27 -16.38 -5.73 -26.16
C VAL A 27 -16.49 -4.83 -24.94
N VAL A 28 -17.68 -4.38 -24.58
CA VAL A 28 -17.92 -3.53 -23.41
C VAL A 28 -17.49 -4.24 -22.11
N ALA A 29 -17.85 -5.51 -21.95
CA ALA A 29 -17.46 -6.30 -20.79
C ALA A 29 -15.93 -6.42 -20.67
N THR A 30 -15.23 -6.65 -21.80
CA THR A 30 -13.77 -6.73 -21.80
C THR A 30 -13.14 -5.40 -21.40
N VAL A 31 -13.61 -4.28 -21.92
CA VAL A 31 -13.13 -2.94 -21.55
C VAL A 31 -13.37 -2.66 -20.06
N LEU A 32 -14.56 -2.99 -19.55
CA LEU A 32 -14.88 -2.80 -18.13
C LEU A 32 -13.95 -3.62 -17.21
N ILE A 33 -13.66 -4.87 -17.58
CA ILE A 33 -12.72 -5.71 -16.84
C ILE A 33 -11.32 -5.10 -16.85
N LEU A 34 -10.83 -4.62 -17.99
CA LEU A 34 -9.51 -3.98 -18.08
C LEU A 34 -9.44 -2.72 -17.22
N VAL A 35 -10.46 -1.88 -17.24
CA VAL A 35 -10.55 -0.68 -16.38
C VAL A 35 -10.58 -1.08 -14.90
N ALA A 36 -11.36 -2.08 -14.53
CA ALA A 36 -11.41 -2.57 -13.16
C ALA A 36 -10.05 -3.08 -12.67
N LEU A 37 -9.34 -3.86 -13.49
CA LEU A 37 -7.99 -4.34 -13.16
C LEU A 37 -6.98 -3.18 -13.02
N LEU A 38 -7.09 -2.15 -13.85
CA LEU A 38 -6.25 -0.95 -13.76
C LEU A 38 -6.49 -0.19 -12.46
N VAL A 39 -7.76 0.01 -12.08
CA VAL A 39 -8.13 0.69 -10.83
C VAL A 39 -7.62 -0.08 -9.60
N VAL A 40 -7.79 -1.42 -9.60
CA VAL A 40 -7.28 -2.28 -8.51
C VAL A 40 -5.76 -2.21 -8.44
N GLY A 41 -5.06 -2.24 -9.56
CA GLY A 41 -3.59 -2.14 -9.62
C GLY A 41 -3.08 -0.81 -9.04
N TRP A 42 -3.71 0.31 -9.40
CA TRP A 42 -3.36 1.63 -8.85
C TRP A 42 -3.69 1.73 -7.35
N GLY A 43 -4.83 1.20 -6.93
CA GLY A 43 -5.21 1.16 -5.52
C GLY A 43 -4.19 0.43 -4.66
N ARG A 44 -3.71 -0.72 -5.12
CA ARG A 44 -2.65 -1.48 -4.42
C ARG A 44 -1.33 -0.72 -4.31
N LEU A 45 -0.90 -0.04 -5.37
CA LEU A 45 0.34 0.73 -5.36
C LEU A 45 0.27 1.91 -4.39
N SER A 46 -0.85 2.63 -4.37
CA SER A 46 -1.07 3.75 -3.44
C SER A 46 -1.12 3.28 -1.98
N TYR A 47 -1.78 2.15 -1.72
CA TYR A 47 -1.82 1.53 -0.40
C TYR A 47 -0.43 1.18 0.13
N SER A 48 0.44 0.58 -0.70
CA SER A 48 1.79 0.19 -0.30
C SER A 48 2.67 1.39 0.08
N ARG A 49 2.55 2.52 -0.64
CA ARG A 49 3.27 3.76 -0.29
C ARG A 49 2.81 4.31 1.06
N GLY A 50 1.50 4.44 1.24
CA GLY A 50 0.93 4.93 2.50
C GLY A 50 1.30 4.05 3.69
N SER A 51 1.43 2.74 3.51
CA SER A 51 1.83 1.82 4.58
C SER A 51 3.29 2.02 5.00
N VAL A 52 4.22 2.27 4.07
CA VAL A 52 5.63 2.55 4.41
C VAL A 52 5.77 3.90 5.13
N GLU A 53 5.00 4.92 4.75
CA GLU A 53 4.97 6.21 5.45
C GLU A 53 4.39 6.08 6.86
N LYS A 54 3.31 5.32 7.04
CA LYS A 54 2.73 5.03 8.36
C LYS A 54 3.70 4.27 9.25
N ALA A 55 4.40 3.27 8.72
CA ALA A 55 5.43 2.52 9.44
C ALA A 55 6.58 3.44 9.88
N ALA A 56 7.02 4.39 9.03
CA ALA A 56 8.04 5.36 9.41
C ALA A 56 7.54 6.31 10.51
N ALA A 57 6.28 6.74 10.47
CA ALA A 57 5.69 7.59 11.49
C ALA A 57 5.52 6.87 12.84
N ALA A 58 5.08 5.62 12.83
CA ALA A 58 4.99 4.80 14.04
C ALA A 58 6.37 4.52 14.64
N ALA A 59 7.35 4.19 13.80
CA ALA A 59 8.74 3.98 14.21
C ALA A 59 9.37 5.24 14.82
N ALA A 60 9.11 6.42 14.25
CA ALA A 60 9.60 7.68 14.79
C ALA A 60 9.02 7.96 16.19
N ARG A 61 7.73 7.71 16.40
CA ARG A 61 7.09 7.81 17.72
C ARG A 61 7.66 6.80 18.71
N ALA A 62 7.83 5.53 18.29
CA ALA A 62 8.44 4.51 19.14
C ALA A 62 9.87 4.88 19.56
N ALA A 63 10.64 5.51 18.68
CA ALA A 63 11.98 6.00 18.97
C ALA A 63 11.97 7.09 20.07
N THR A 64 10.98 8.00 20.05
CA THR A 64 10.91 9.10 21.01
C THR A 64 10.53 8.66 22.43
N VAL A 65 9.96 7.49 22.64
CA VAL A 65 9.62 6.97 23.98
C VAL A 65 10.77 6.22 24.66
N THR A 66 11.91 6.05 24.02
CA THR A 66 13.08 5.35 24.56
C THR A 66 14.01 6.30 25.34
N SER A 67 14.79 5.77 26.27
CA SER A 67 15.69 6.57 27.13
C SER A 67 17.06 6.85 26.50
N SER A 68 17.43 6.20 25.41
CA SER A 68 18.76 6.35 24.80
C SER A 68 18.70 6.27 23.27
N PRO A 69 19.67 6.89 22.56
CA PRO A 69 19.77 6.81 21.11
C PRO A 69 19.86 5.38 20.59
N ALA A 70 20.60 4.51 21.28
CA ALA A 70 20.73 3.11 20.87
C ALA A 70 19.40 2.36 20.98
N ALA A 71 18.65 2.55 22.07
CA ALA A 71 17.32 1.98 22.26
C ALA A 71 16.32 2.53 21.22
N ALA A 72 16.45 3.81 20.85
CA ALA A 72 15.62 4.43 19.82
C ALA A 72 15.76 3.74 18.45
N VAL A 73 16.99 3.41 18.06
CA VAL A 73 17.27 2.68 16.82
C VAL A 73 16.60 1.28 16.82
N VAL A 74 16.73 0.56 17.93
CA VAL A 74 16.15 -0.79 18.08
C VAL A 74 14.62 -0.73 18.05
N ALA A 75 14.02 0.18 18.82
CA ALA A 75 12.57 0.36 18.88
C ALA A 75 11.99 0.77 17.53
N ALA A 76 12.61 1.72 16.85
CA ALA A 76 12.17 2.15 15.51
C ALA A 76 12.20 1.01 14.50
N ARG A 77 13.26 0.22 14.48
CA ARG A 77 13.40 -0.92 13.57
C ARG A 77 12.33 -1.98 13.82
N HIS A 78 12.14 -2.35 15.10
CA HIS A 78 11.14 -3.35 15.49
C HIS A 78 9.71 -2.91 15.10
N THR A 79 9.35 -1.66 15.43
CA THR A 79 8.02 -1.11 15.10
C THR A 79 7.79 -1.04 13.61
N ALA A 80 8.75 -0.52 12.83
CA ALA A 80 8.61 -0.45 11.38
C ALA A 80 8.44 -1.83 10.74
N GLN A 81 9.15 -2.84 11.23
CA GLN A 81 9.04 -4.20 10.73
C GLN A 81 7.69 -4.83 11.08
N ALA A 82 7.21 -4.64 12.31
CA ALA A 82 5.92 -5.14 12.76
C ALA A 82 4.76 -4.53 11.95
N ASP A 83 4.78 -3.20 11.74
CA ASP A 83 3.75 -2.50 10.99
C ASP A 83 3.69 -2.91 9.52
N LEU A 84 4.85 -3.09 8.86
CA LEU A 84 4.89 -3.57 7.48
C LEU A 84 4.40 -5.01 7.37
N SER A 85 4.75 -5.86 8.32
CA SER A 85 4.26 -7.25 8.39
C SER A 85 2.74 -7.30 8.59
N ALA A 86 2.20 -6.47 9.49
CA ALA A 86 0.77 -6.35 9.74
C ALA A 86 0.01 -5.82 8.50
N ALA A 87 0.65 -4.96 7.71
CA ALA A 87 0.10 -4.48 6.44
C ALA A 87 0.22 -5.50 5.29
N GLY A 88 0.77 -6.69 5.53
CA GLY A 88 0.98 -7.73 4.51
C GLY A 88 2.03 -7.37 3.46
N ILE A 89 2.97 -6.46 3.79
CA ILE A 89 4.02 -6.02 2.87
C ILE A 89 5.27 -6.85 3.11
N SER A 90 5.64 -7.66 2.11
CA SER A 90 6.88 -8.42 2.09
C SER A 90 7.98 -7.62 1.41
N CYS A 91 9.04 -7.25 2.16
CA CYS A 91 10.19 -6.55 1.64
C CYS A 91 11.31 -7.55 1.31
N ALA A 92 11.77 -7.60 0.06
CA ALA A 92 12.98 -8.35 -0.32
C ALA A 92 14.25 -7.73 0.32
N ARG A 93 14.24 -6.43 0.51
CA ARG A 93 15.26 -5.69 1.29
C ARG A 93 14.56 -4.67 2.16
N PHE A 94 14.87 -4.69 3.44
CA PHE A 94 14.32 -3.79 4.45
C PHE A 94 15.45 -3.07 5.16
N THR A 95 15.42 -1.74 5.17
CA THR A 95 16.37 -0.91 5.89
C THR A 95 15.67 0.21 6.63
N VAL A 96 16.10 0.45 7.87
CA VAL A 96 15.64 1.57 8.69
C VAL A 96 16.86 2.39 9.08
N SER A 97 16.84 3.66 8.75
CA SER A 97 17.82 4.65 9.16
C SER A 97 17.19 5.57 10.19
N VAL A 98 17.83 5.73 11.32
CA VAL A 98 17.37 6.58 12.42
C VAL A 98 18.42 7.63 12.67
N ASP A 99 18.06 8.88 12.46
CA ASP A 99 18.92 10.02 12.82
C ASP A 99 18.60 10.43 14.25
N THR A 100 19.59 10.22 15.12
CA THR A 100 19.54 10.55 16.55
C THR A 100 20.47 11.71 16.91
N ALA A 101 21.00 12.48 15.96
CA ALA A 101 21.92 13.57 16.23
C ALA A 101 21.32 14.65 17.16
N ALA A 102 20.00 14.84 17.07
CA ALA A 102 19.26 15.76 17.94
C ALA A 102 18.50 15.04 19.07
N PHE A 103 18.96 13.86 19.53
CA PHE A 103 18.30 13.08 20.58
C PHE A 103 18.56 13.72 21.96
N ARG A 104 17.81 14.76 22.27
CA ARG A 104 17.87 15.52 23.53
C ARG A 104 16.48 16.09 23.84
N PRO A 105 16.20 16.45 25.11
CA PRO A 105 14.93 17.09 25.45
C PRO A 105 14.67 18.33 24.58
N GLY A 106 13.49 18.37 23.93
CA GLY A 106 13.13 19.41 22.97
C GLY A 106 13.78 19.25 21.58
N GLY A 107 14.56 18.19 21.34
CA GLY A 107 15.08 17.84 20.02
C GLY A 107 14.09 17.02 19.17
N GLN A 108 14.61 16.27 18.21
CA GLN A 108 13.81 15.46 17.31
C GLN A 108 14.55 14.21 16.86
N VAL A 109 13.79 13.20 16.44
CA VAL A 109 14.32 11.98 15.78
C VAL A 109 13.70 11.90 14.39
N THR A 110 14.54 11.63 13.38
CA THR A 110 14.10 11.37 12.01
C THR A 110 14.28 9.89 11.70
N VAL A 111 13.21 9.23 11.28
CA VAL A 111 13.24 7.82 10.87
C VAL A 111 12.91 7.71 9.40
N THR A 112 13.79 7.04 8.64
CA THR A 112 13.58 6.73 7.22
C THR A 112 13.52 5.22 7.05
N VAL A 113 12.40 4.74 6.53
CA VAL A 113 12.15 3.33 6.21
C VAL A 113 12.24 3.14 4.71
N ARG A 114 13.03 2.16 4.26
CA ARG A 114 13.10 1.74 2.86
C ARG A 114 12.75 0.27 2.76
N CYS A 115 11.77 -0.02 1.90
CA CYS A 115 11.30 -1.37 1.57
C CYS A 115 11.41 -1.58 0.07
N THR A 116 12.21 -2.55 -0.34
CA THR A 116 12.26 -2.98 -1.74
C THR A 116 11.34 -4.18 -1.89
N ALA A 117 10.20 -3.99 -2.53
CA ALA A 117 9.25 -5.05 -2.84
C ALA A 117 9.59 -5.67 -4.21
N ARG A 118 9.46 -6.99 -4.32
CA ARG A 118 9.51 -7.69 -5.61
C ARG A 118 8.18 -7.54 -6.30
N LEU A 119 8.19 -7.03 -7.53
CA LEU A 119 6.98 -6.94 -8.36
C LEU A 119 6.54 -8.29 -8.92
N GLY A 120 7.35 -9.34 -8.73
CA GLY A 120 7.03 -10.72 -9.14
C GLY A 120 5.77 -11.30 -8.49
N ASP A 121 5.43 -10.87 -7.28
CA ASP A 121 4.19 -11.27 -6.60
C ASP A 121 2.93 -10.54 -7.16
N VAL A 122 3.12 -9.56 -8.03
CA VAL A 122 2.08 -8.84 -8.77
C VAL A 122 2.11 -9.20 -10.25
N ALA A 123 2.83 -10.26 -10.59
CA ALA A 123 3.20 -10.69 -11.95
C ALA A 123 2.05 -11.26 -12.81
N LEU A 124 0.82 -10.79 -12.64
CA LEU A 124 -0.20 -10.91 -13.69
C LEU A 124 0.10 -10.04 -14.91
N ALA A 125 1.12 -9.19 -14.86
CA ALA A 125 1.49 -8.27 -15.93
C ALA A 125 2.90 -8.48 -16.51
N GLY A 126 3.62 -9.58 -16.16
CA GLY A 126 4.88 -9.94 -16.81
C GLY A 126 6.03 -8.93 -16.71
N PHE A 127 5.97 -7.96 -15.79
CA PHE A 127 7.02 -6.99 -15.58
C PHE A 127 8.04 -7.52 -14.55
N PRO A 128 9.23 -7.97 -14.98
CA PRO A 128 10.31 -8.25 -14.05
C PRO A 128 10.82 -6.94 -13.46
N GLY A 129 10.82 -6.82 -12.14
CA GLY A 129 11.33 -5.63 -11.49
C GLY A 129 11.18 -5.65 -9.98
N SER A 130 11.94 -4.79 -9.33
CA SER A 130 11.77 -4.46 -7.92
C SER A 130 11.53 -2.96 -7.80
N LYS A 131 10.65 -2.56 -6.88
CA LYS A 131 10.40 -1.16 -6.57
C LYS A 131 10.77 -0.87 -5.13
N THR A 132 11.59 0.15 -4.92
CA THR A 132 11.90 0.64 -3.59
C THR A 132 10.90 1.72 -3.20
N LEU A 133 10.22 1.48 -2.09
CA LEU A 133 9.34 2.42 -1.42
C LEU A 133 10.10 3.04 -0.26
N THR A 134 10.06 4.36 -0.13
CA THR A 134 10.71 5.08 0.96
C THR A 134 9.66 5.92 1.69
N GLY A 135 9.62 5.79 3.01
CA GLY A 135 8.85 6.65 3.91
C GLY A 135 9.78 7.31 4.91
N SER A 136 9.55 8.57 5.22
CA SER A 136 10.32 9.30 6.22
C SER A 136 9.38 10.05 7.15
N SER A 137 9.72 10.08 8.44
CA SER A 137 8.95 10.80 9.44
C SER A 137 9.86 11.38 10.52
N VAL A 138 9.47 12.55 11.02
CA VAL A 138 10.15 13.26 12.09
C VAL A 138 9.22 13.29 13.30
N SER A 139 9.75 12.98 14.48
CA SER A 139 9.01 13.05 15.74
C SER A 139 9.78 13.87 16.76
N PRO A 140 9.16 14.90 17.38
CA PRO A 140 9.81 15.70 18.40
C PRO A 140 9.93 14.92 19.72
N LEU A 141 11.01 15.17 20.47
CA LEU A 141 11.16 14.72 21.84
C LEU A 141 10.57 15.76 22.80
N GLU A 142 9.88 15.28 23.83
CA GLU A 142 9.34 16.15 24.86
C GLU A 142 10.43 16.88 25.64
N ARG A 143 10.20 18.16 25.96
CA ARG A 143 11.16 19.02 26.67
C ARG A 143 11.35 18.64 28.12
N LEU A 144 10.32 18.07 28.77
CA LEU A 144 10.31 17.72 30.21
C LEU A 144 10.72 16.26 30.44
N ARG A 145 11.30 15.61 29.47
CA ARG A 145 11.69 14.20 29.58
C ARG A 145 13.06 14.08 30.26
N ASP A 146 13.09 13.37 31.37
CA ASP A 146 14.33 12.86 31.93
C ASP A 146 14.89 11.73 31.05
N LEU A 147 15.88 12.04 30.24
CA LEU A 147 16.68 11.06 29.51
C LEU A 147 17.70 10.44 30.46
N GLY A 148 17.26 9.93 31.61
CA GLY A 148 18.07 9.33 32.66
C GLY A 148 19.56 9.70 32.57
N SER A 149 20.05 10.65 33.36
CA SER A 149 21.45 10.97 33.40
C SER A 149 22.21 9.67 33.72
N ALA A 150 22.82 9.06 32.70
CA ALA A 150 23.76 7.99 32.90
C ALA A 150 24.98 8.57 33.62
N GLY A 151 25.03 8.40 34.94
CA GLY A 151 26.22 8.76 35.71
C GLY A 151 26.02 9.87 36.72
N GLY A 152 25.26 9.59 37.75
CA GLY A 152 25.33 10.28 39.03
C GLY A 152 25.43 9.23 40.13
N THR A 153 26.58 8.66 40.30
CA THR A 153 26.97 8.03 41.56
C THR A 153 27.70 9.07 42.39
N PRO A 154 27.30 9.28 43.65
CA PRO A 154 28.15 9.99 44.63
C PRO A 154 29.33 9.14 45.02
#